data_547da583e318ee3e9f6a977d0c611256
#
_entry.id   547da583e318ee3e9f6a977d0c611256
#
_cell.length_a   1.000
_cell.length_b   1.000
_cell.length_c   1.000
_cell.angle_alpha   90.00
_cell.angle_beta   90.00
_cell.angle_gamma   90.00
#
_symmetry.space_group_name_H-M   'P 1'
#
loop_
_entity.id
_entity.type
_entity.pdbx_description
1 polymer ?
#
loop_
_entity_poly.entity_id
_entity_poly.type
_entity_poly.pdbx_seq_one_letter_code
_entity_poly.pdbx_strand_id
1 'polypeptide(L)'
;MLIEKLENIFKKLAKDYLGKAHTEIRHHIKVFLPTDLDLGDFSTNILFLFSKILKKAPNEIFEDLKSKIEKLPYIEKIDLVSGYLNIFVNKKILFENFKAILLRNSKFLENNLGRRQKLIIEYVSANPTGPLHLGNARGAVIGDILVKLFKFSNFKVTKEYYVNDRGNQIEILVDSILYELGQKEYNENFYKGDYIKEVAEVVKKHSTTFDREKIKKIAVKYILDKYIKKPLQKFGTQFDNFYFETDLYKK
;
A
#
# COMPACT_ATOMS: atom_id res chain seq x y z
N MET A 1 -13.33 14.00 -0.90
CA MET A 1 -12.50 15.06 -1.55
C MET A 1 -13.34 15.88 -2.52
N LEU A 2 -12.85 17.04 -3.05
CA LEU A 2 -13.63 17.88 -3.97
C LEU A 2 -14.05 17.14 -5.24
N ILE A 3 -13.15 16.34 -5.82
CA ILE A 3 -13.44 15.46 -6.98
C ILE A 3 -14.65 14.57 -6.72
N GLU A 4 -14.72 13.89 -5.60
CA GLU A 4 -15.87 13.02 -5.27
C GLU A 4 -17.19 13.81 -5.13
N LYS A 5 -17.12 15.04 -4.58
CA LYS A 5 -18.29 15.92 -4.50
C LYS A 5 -18.79 16.28 -5.89
N LEU A 6 -17.88 16.67 -6.78
CA LEU A 6 -18.22 16.98 -8.17
C LEU A 6 -18.74 15.75 -8.91
N GLU A 7 -18.10 14.59 -8.77
CA GLU A 7 -18.62 13.33 -9.37
C GLU A 7 -20.03 13.02 -8.90
N ASN A 8 -20.32 13.17 -7.61
CA ASN A 8 -21.67 12.92 -7.07
C ASN A 8 -22.69 13.92 -7.61
N ILE A 9 -22.31 15.19 -7.76
CA ILE A 9 -23.14 16.21 -8.39
C ILE A 9 -23.46 15.82 -9.84
N PHE A 10 -22.47 15.43 -10.62
CA PHE A 10 -22.68 15.00 -12.02
C PHE A 10 -23.46 13.69 -12.13
N LYS A 11 -23.28 12.74 -11.21
CA LYS A 11 -24.13 11.54 -11.14
C LYS A 11 -25.59 11.87 -10.85
N LYS A 12 -25.84 12.87 -10.00
CA LYS A 12 -27.20 13.37 -9.75
C LYS A 12 -27.75 14.08 -10.98
N LEU A 13 -26.98 14.96 -11.60
CA LEU A 13 -27.37 15.62 -12.86
C LEU A 13 -27.72 14.60 -13.95
N ALA A 14 -26.93 13.52 -14.08
CA ALA A 14 -27.21 12.46 -15.03
C ALA A 14 -28.54 11.76 -14.74
N LYS A 15 -28.85 11.51 -13.47
CA LYS A 15 -30.15 10.94 -13.07
C LYS A 15 -31.31 11.86 -13.43
N ASP A 16 -31.17 13.16 -13.16
CA ASP A 16 -32.22 14.16 -13.38
C ASP A 16 -32.43 14.41 -14.89
N TYR A 17 -31.40 14.29 -15.72
CA TYR A 17 -31.45 14.57 -17.14
C TYR A 17 -31.82 13.35 -18.01
N LEU A 18 -31.29 12.16 -17.67
CA LEU A 18 -31.46 10.92 -18.46
C LEU A 18 -32.51 9.97 -17.88
N GLY A 19 -33.07 10.24 -16.70
CA GLY A 19 -33.98 9.34 -16.02
C GLY A 19 -33.33 7.95 -15.79
N LYS A 20 -34.03 6.86 -16.17
CA LYS A 20 -33.55 5.49 -15.97
C LYS A 20 -32.26 5.17 -16.73
N ALA A 21 -32.02 5.78 -17.89
CA ALA A 21 -30.84 5.53 -18.71
C ALA A 21 -29.51 5.94 -18.03
N HIS A 22 -29.56 6.78 -16.95
CA HIS A 22 -28.36 7.14 -16.20
C HIS A 22 -27.64 5.93 -15.59
N THR A 23 -28.36 4.82 -15.34
CA THR A 23 -27.78 3.61 -14.71
C THR A 23 -26.66 2.99 -15.53
N GLU A 24 -26.72 3.13 -16.86
CA GLU A 24 -25.73 2.60 -17.79
C GLU A 24 -24.39 3.34 -17.71
N ILE A 25 -24.41 4.63 -17.34
CA ILE A 25 -23.21 5.48 -17.40
C ILE A 25 -22.73 5.97 -16.03
N ARG A 26 -23.52 5.86 -14.97
CA ARG A 26 -23.21 6.47 -13.66
C ARG A 26 -21.85 6.06 -13.10
N HIS A 27 -21.38 4.84 -13.40
CA HIS A 27 -20.08 4.31 -12.96
C HIS A 27 -18.92 4.79 -13.84
N HIS A 28 -19.21 5.29 -15.03
CA HIS A 28 -18.24 5.79 -16.00
C HIS A 28 -18.05 7.31 -15.93
N ILE A 29 -18.92 8.02 -15.19
CA ILE A 29 -18.74 9.47 -14.95
C ILE A 29 -17.50 9.68 -14.12
N LYS A 30 -16.53 10.41 -14.67
CA LYS A 30 -15.26 10.74 -14.04
C LYS A 30 -15.04 12.24 -14.01
N VAL A 31 -14.49 12.71 -12.90
CA VAL A 31 -13.92 14.05 -12.75
C VAL A 31 -12.42 13.89 -12.52
N PHE A 32 -11.63 14.62 -13.28
CA PHE A 32 -10.16 14.52 -13.24
C PHE A 32 -9.52 15.91 -13.43
N LEU A 33 -8.23 16.00 -13.14
CA LEU A 33 -7.48 17.22 -13.41
C LEU A 33 -7.20 17.32 -14.91
N PRO A 34 -7.41 18.48 -15.54
CA PRO A 34 -7.06 18.68 -16.94
C PRO A 34 -5.53 18.59 -17.12
N THR A 35 -5.09 18.30 -18.33
CA THR A 35 -3.66 18.26 -18.67
C THR A 35 -3.04 19.65 -18.74
N ASP A 36 -3.85 20.67 -19.00
CA ASP A 36 -3.47 22.07 -19.04
C ASP A 36 -4.34 22.84 -18.05
N LEU A 37 -3.70 23.64 -17.19
CA LEU A 37 -4.37 24.43 -16.16
C LEU A 37 -5.22 25.55 -16.73
N ASP A 38 -4.94 26.01 -17.95
CA ASP A 38 -5.75 27.03 -18.64
C ASP A 38 -7.15 26.50 -19.03
N LEU A 39 -7.30 25.17 -19.07
CA LEU A 39 -8.59 24.54 -19.35
C LEU A 39 -9.55 24.52 -18.15
N GLY A 40 -9.09 24.89 -16.94
CA GLY A 40 -9.89 24.93 -15.73
C GLY A 40 -9.31 24.10 -14.58
N ASP A 41 -10.00 24.07 -13.46
CA ASP A 41 -9.59 23.33 -12.26
C ASP A 41 -9.87 21.82 -12.38
N PHE A 42 -10.93 21.45 -13.11
CA PHE A 42 -11.32 20.07 -13.34
C PHE A 42 -11.93 19.88 -14.73
N SER A 43 -11.87 18.64 -15.24
CA SER A 43 -12.55 18.21 -16.45
C SER A 43 -13.41 16.98 -16.17
N THR A 44 -14.48 16.80 -16.96
CA THR A 44 -15.31 15.59 -16.88
C THR A 44 -15.71 15.11 -18.27
N ASN A 45 -15.86 13.80 -18.38
CA ASN A 45 -16.27 13.11 -19.62
C ASN A 45 -17.80 13.01 -19.77
N ILE A 46 -18.58 13.71 -18.94
CA ILE A 46 -20.04 13.51 -18.86
C ILE A 46 -20.75 13.75 -20.19
N LEU A 47 -20.31 14.72 -20.99
CA LEU A 47 -20.93 15.04 -22.26
C LEU A 47 -20.75 13.94 -23.30
N PHE A 48 -19.61 13.26 -23.32
CA PHE A 48 -19.43 12.08 -24.18
C PHE A 48 -20.35 10.93 -23.78
N LEU A 49 -20.55 10.73 -22.47
CA LEU A 49 -21.45 9.69 -21.99
C LEU A 49 -22.91 10.01 -22.35
N PHE A 50 -23.31 11.26 -22.23
CA PHE A 50 -24.66 11.71 -22.62
C PHE A 50 -24.85 11.62 -24.12
N SER A 51 -23.85 12.03 -24.91
CA SER A 51 -23.85 11.94 -26.37
C SER A 51 -24.12 10.52 -26.86
N LYS A 52 -23.47 9.53 -26.22
CA LYS A 52 -23.66 8.11 -26.53
C LYS A 52 -25.11 7.65 -26.31
N ILE A 53 -25.78 8.12 -25.26
CA ILE A 53 -27.15 7.71 -24.92
C ILE A 53 -28.16 8.47 -25.76
N LEU A 54 -27.99 9.79 -25.86
CA LEU A 54 -28.98 10.68 -26.52
C LEU A 54 -28.81 10.73 -28.03
N LYS A 55 -27.69 10.24 -28.57
CA LYS A 55 -27.30 10.34 -29.98
C LYS A 55 -27.29 11.79 -30.48
N LYS A 56 -26.91 12.73 -29.62
CA LYS A 56 -26.74 14.15 -29.90
C LYS A 56 -25.27 14.54 -29.82
N ALA A 57 -24.87 15.62 -30.51
CA ALA A 57 -23.53 16.14 -30.42
C ALA A 57 -23.23 16.71 -29.00
N PRO A 58 -22.00 16.57 -28.48
CA PRO A 58 -21.63 17.14 -27.17
C PRO A 58 -21.93 18.65 -27.05
N ASN A 59 -21.80 19.41 -28.12
CA ASN A 59 -22.08 20.85 -28.14
C ASN A 59 -23.58 21.14 -27.88
N GLU A 60 -24.48 20.38 -28.50
CA GLU A 60 -25.93 20.53 -28.30
C GLU A 60 -26.31 20.23 -26.84
N ILE A 61 -25.73 19.14 -26.29
CA ILE A 61 -25.98 18.75 -24.91
C ILE A 61 -25.41 19.79 -23.93
N PHE A 62 -24.25 20.38 -24.26
CA PHE A 62 -23.65 21.44 -23.47
C PHE A 62 -24.56 22.64 -23.38
N GLU A 63 -25.09 23.16 -24.50
CA GLU A 63 -26.00 24.30 -24.52
C GLU A 63 -27.29 24.01 -23.73
N ASP A 64 -27.87 22.80 -23.87
CA ASP A 64 -29.06 22.38 -23.11
C ASP A 64 -28.81 22.35 -21.59
N LEU A 65 -27.60 22.09 -21.15
CA LEU A 65 -27.24 21.89 -19.75
C LEU A 65 -26.51 23.06 -19.11
N LYS A 66 -25.96 23.99 -19.92
CA LYS A 66 -25.09 25.08 -19.46
C LYS A 66 -25.68 25.82 -18.25
N SER A 67 -26.90 26.35 -18.42
CA SER A 67 -27.57 27.10 -17.35
C SER A 67 -27.87 26.29 -16.09
N LYS A 68 -28.03 24.97 -16.21
CA LYS A 68 -28.21 24.05 -15.09
C LYS A 68 -26.92 23.76 -14.36
N ILE A 69 -25.84 23.57 -15.12
CA ILE A 69 -24.51 23.24 -14.57
C ILE A 69 -23.91 24.48 -13.87
N GLU A 70 -24.04 25.66 -14.44
CA GLU A 70 -23.57 26.94 -13.85
C GLU A 70 -24.27 27.27 -12.52
N LYS A 71 -25.46 26.74 -12.31
CA LYS A 71 -26.19 26.90 -11.02
C LYS A 71 -25.79 25.85 -9.98
N LEU A 72 -24.99 24.86 -10.33
CA LEU A 72 -24.55 23.84 -9.39
C LEU A 72 -23.58 24.43 -8.33
N PRO A 73 -23.66 23.95 -7.09
CA PRO A 73 -22.76 24.42 -6.05
C PRO A 73 -21.31 24.17 -6.43
N TYR A 74 -20.45 25.10 -6.10
CA TYR A 74 -18.99 25.05 -6.33
C TYR A 74 -18.54 25.42 -7.76
N ILE A 75 -19.42 25.58 -8.74
CA ILE A 75 -19.07 25.93 -10.12
C ILE A 75 -19.14 27.44 -10.27
N GLU A 76 -18.11 28.04 -10.82
CA GLU A 76 -18.02 29.46 -11.18
C GLU A 76 -18.28 29.65 -12.67
N LYS A 77 -17.63 28.83 -13.49
CA LYS A 77 -17.67 28.86 -14.95
C LYS A 77 -17.47 27.46 -15.51
N ILE A 78 -18.00 27.23 -16.71
CA ILE A 78 -17.73 26.02 -17.48
C ILE A 78 -17.38 26.37 -18.90
N ASP A 79 -16.50 25.57 -19.50
CA ASP A 79 -16.15 25.65 -20.91
C ASP A 79 -16.20 24.25 -21.56
N LEU A 80 -16.49 24.21 -22.85
CA LEU A 80 -16.47 22.99 -23.63
C LEU A 80 -15.26 23.02 -24.57
N VAL A 81 -14.31 22.07 -24.36
CA VAL A 81 -13.13 21.92 -25.22
C VAL A 81 -12.99 20.47 -25.62
N SER A 82 -12.96 20.21 -26.94
CA SER A 82 -12.78 18.86 -27.51
C SER A 82 -13.75 17.81 -26.93
N GLY A 83 -14.99 18.23 -26.60
CA GLY A 83 -16.04 17.36 -26.05
C GLY A 83 -15.96 17.12 -24.54
N TYR A 84 -14.91 17.58 -23.87
CA TYR A 84 -14.81 17.57 -22.42
C TYR A 84 -15.45 18.83 -21.84
N LEU A 85 -16.20 18.62 -20.75
CA LEU A 85 -16.70 19.73 -19.94
C LEU A 85 -15.61 20.15 -18.94
N ASN A 86 -15.06 21.32 -19.10
CA ASN A 86 -14.09 21.93 -18.23
C ASN A 86 -14.77 22.81 -17.21
N ILE A 87 -14.30 22.77 -15.98
CA ILE A 87 -14.94 23.35 -14.80
C ILE A 87 -13.97 24.27 -14.10
N PHE A 88 -14.37 25.49 -13.89
CA PHE A 88 -13.74 26.47 -13.02
C PHE A 88 -14.52 26.50 -11.71
N VAL A 89 -13.87 26.20 -10.61
CA VAL A 89 -14.55 26.16 -9.32
C VAL A 89 -14.50 27.50 -8.61
N ASN A 90 -15.54 27.79 -7.83
CA ASN A 90 -15.60 29.00 -7.03
C ASN A 90 -14.44 29.04 -6.02
N LYS A 91 -13.73 30.18 -5.96
CA LYS A 91 -12.62 30.39 -5.01
C LYS A 91 -12.98 30.12 -3.56
N LYS A 92 -14.24 30.33 -3.17
CA LYS A 92 -14.73 30.06 -1.82
C LYS A 92 -14.56 28.57 -1.47
N ILE A 93 -14.89 27.65 -2.40
CA ILE A 93 -14.76 26.21 -2.14
C ILE A 93 -13.28 25.78 -2.02
N LEU A 94 -12.39 26.41 -2.81
CA LEU A 94 -10.95 26.16 -2.69
C LEU A 94 -10.46 26.61 -1.31
N PHE A 95 -10.90 27.78 -0.84
CA PHE A 95 -10.55 28.28 0.48
C PHE A 95 -11.10 27.40 1.62
N GLU A 96 -12.35 26.96 1.52
CA GLU A 96 -12.96 26.02 2.49
C GLU A 96 -12.22 24.69 2.51
N ASN A 97 -11.80 24.19 1.34
CA ASN A 97 -11.02 22.96 1.24
C ASN A 97 -9.63 23.11 1.86
N PHE A 98 -8.96 24.22 1.60
CA PHE A 98 -7.67 24.57 2.21
C PHE A 98 -7.78 24.67 3.73
N LYS A 99 -8.81 25.35 4.24
CA LYS A 99 -9.09 25.43 5.67
C LYS A 99 -9.31 24.05 6.28
N ALA A 100 -10.03 23.16 5.59
CA ALA A 100 -10.24 21.78 6.04
C ALA A 100 -8.93 20.97 6.09
N ILE A 101 -8.01 21.18 5.14
CA ILE A 101 -6.68 20.58 5.17
C ILE A 101 -5.92 21.02 6.42
N LEU A 102 -5.87 22.34 6.68
CA LEU A 102 -5.17 22.88 7.83
C LEU A 102 -5.73 22.37 9.17
N LEU A 103 -7.06 22.33 9.30
CA LEU A 103 -7.74 21.89 10.51
C LEU A 103 -7.58 20.38 10.77
N ARG A 104 -7.62 19.56 9.72
CA ARG A 104 -7.50 18.09 9.85
C ARG A 104 -6.07 17.60 9.83
N ASN A 105 -5.13 18.44 9.35
CA ASN A 105 -3.71 18.14 9.26
C ASN A 105 -3.45 16.75 8.61
N SER A 106 -2.63 15.91 9.22
CA SER A 106 -2.31 14.56 8.70
C SER A 106 -3.53 13.64 8.51
N LYS A 107 -4.64 13.93 9.19
CA LYS A 107 -5.90 13.17 9.06
C LYS A 107 -6.78 13.58 7.87
N PHE A 108 -6.39 14.58 7.11
CA PHE A 108 -7.20 15.05 5.97
C PHE A 108 -7.42 13.97 4.90
N LEU A 109 -6.43 13.11 4.67
CA LEU A 109 -6.49 12.03 3.71
C LEU A 109 -7.19 10.76 4.24
N GLU A 110 -7.45 10.67 5.54
CA GLU A 110 -8.15 9.52 6.12
C GLU A 110 -9.53 9.37 5.50
N ASN A 111 -9.86 8.16 5.12
CA ASN A 111 -11.15 7.78 4.54
C ASN A 111 -11.66 6.47 5.16
N ASN A 112 -12.84 6.01 4.76
CA ASN A 112 -13.47 4.82 5.33
C ASN A 112 -13.65 3.68 4.32
N LEU A 113 -12.79 3.58 3.31
CA LEU A 113 -12.88 2.53 2.29
C LEU A 113 -12.76 1.12 2.92
N GLY A 114 -11.89 0.98 3.88
CA GLY A 114 -11.63 -0.30 4.56
C GLY A 114 -12.71 -0.73 5.54
N ARG A 115 -13.59 0.16 6.00
CA ARG A 115 -14.71 -0.15 6.93
C ARG A 115 -14.29 -1.03 8.12
N ARG A 116 -13.07 -0.83 8.62
CA ARG A 116 -12.44 -1.60 9.71
C ARG A 116 -12.25 -3.11 9.38
N GLN A 117 -12.27 -3.50 8.12
CA GLN A 117 -11.93 -4.86 7.72
C GLN A 117 -10.51 -5.20 8.17
N LYS A 118 -10.32 -6.44 8.61
CA LYS A 118 -9.01 -6.96 9.02
C LYS A 118 -8.18 -7.28 7.77
N LEU A 119 -6.92 -6.87 7.77
CA LEU A 119 -5.97 -7.12 6.70
C LEU A 119 -4.63 -7.53 7.32
N ILE A 120 -4.04 -8.59 6.84
CA ILE A 120 -2.66 -8.98 7.15
C ILE A 120 -1.80 -8.57 5.96
N ILE A 121 -0.70 -7.88 6.23
CA ILE A 121 0.32 -7.57 5.23
C ILE A 121 1.63 -8.21 5.69
N GLU A 122 2.05 -9.21 4.93
CA GLU A 122 3.32 -9.88 5.08
C GLU A 122 4.36 -9.21 4.17
N TYR A 123 5.53 -8.90 4.72
CA TYR A 123 6.60 -8.30 3.94
C TYR A 123 7.98 -8.51 4.61
N VAL A 124 9.04 -8.29 3.85
CA VAL A 124 10.43 -8.63 4.16
C VAL A 124 10.63 -10.13 4.18
N SER A 125 10.15 -10.83 5.18
CA SER A 125 10.14 -12.30 5.37
C SER A 125 11.43 -13.00 4.90
N ALA A 126 12.58 -12.37 5.20
CA ALA A 126 13.88 -12.92 4.86
C ALA A 126 14.18 -14.14 5.72
N ASN A 127 14.77 -15.18 5.13
CA ASN A 127 15.16 -16.39 5.85
C ASN A 127 16.17 -16.07 6.94
N PRO A 128 16.06 -16.66 8.14
CA PRO A 128 16.94 -16.39 9.27
C PRO A 128 18.28 -17.11 9.13
N THR A 129 18.93 -16.95 7.97
CA THR A 129 20.21 -17.58 7.64
C THR A 129 21.37 -16.60 7.56
N GLY A 130 21.11 -15.29 7.75
CA GLY A 130 22.14 -14.27 7.74
C GLY A 130 21.60 -12.84 7.84
N PRO A 131 22.48 -11.84 7.68
CA PRO A 131 22.13 -10.43 7.69
C PRO A 131 21.18 -10.05 6.53
N LEU A 132 20.35 -9.04 6.76
CA LEU A 132 19.54 -8.43 5.71
C LEU A 132 20.44 -7.73 4.66
N HIS A 133 19.98 -7.74 3.42
CA HIS A 133 20.62 -7.04 2.30
C HIS A 133 19.68 -5.97 1.71
N LEU A 134 20.18 -5.19 0.77
CA LEU A 134 19.46 -4.06 0.18
C LEU A 134 18.10 -4.46 -0.45
N GLY A 135 18.01 -5.67 -1.02
CA GLY A 135 16.75 -6.18 -1.56
C GLY A 135 15.66 -6.31 -0.49
N ASN A 136 16.02 -6.73 0.74
CA ASN A 136 15.09 -6.80 1.86
C ASN A 136 14.64 -5.39 2.31
N ALA A 137 15.53 -4.40 2.30
CA ALA A 137 15.20 -3.00 2.62
C ALA A 137 14.16 -2.44 1.65
N ARG A 138 14.25 -2.74 0.36
CA ARG A 138 13.23 -2.36 -0.63
C ARG A 138 11.86 -2.93 -0.26
N GLY A 139 11.80 -4.22 0.08
CA GLY A 139 10.56 -4.86 0.55
C GLY A 139 10.00 -4.20 1.82
N ALA A 140 10.87 -3.81 2.75
CA ALA A 140 10.49 -3.12 3.97
C ALA A 140 9.83 -1.76 3.70
N VAL A 141 10.41 -0.95 2.80
CA VAL A 141 9.84 0.37 2.41
C VAL A 141 8.47 0.20 1.78
N ILE A 142 8.34 -0.69 0.80
CA ILE A 142 7.08 -0.92 0.08
C ILE A 142 6.00 -1.40 1.05
N GLY A 143 6.30 -2.39 1.88
CA GLY A 143 5.37 -2.95 2.84
C GLY A 143 4.91 -1.91 3.87
N ASP A 144 5.83 -1.11 4.41
CA ASP A 144 5.50 -0.08 5.41
C ASP A 144 4.63 1.04 4.82
N ILE A 145 4.88 1.44 3.56
CA ILE A 145 4.03 2.40 2.84
C ILE A 145 2.63 1.82 2.62
N LEU A 146 2.52 0.57 2.17
CA LEU A 146 1.22 -0.09 1.99
C LEU A 146 0.44 -0.16 3.31
N VAL A 147 1.09 -0.54 4.41
CA VAL A 147 0.48 -0.53 5.76
C VAL A 147 -0.10 0.84 6.09
N LYS A 148 0.67 1.92 5.86
CA LYS A 148 0.22 3.30 6.11
C LYS A 148 -0.99 3.66 5.26
N LEU A 149 -0.98 3.36 3.96
CA LEU A 149 -2.08 3.64 3.04
C LEU A 149 -3.36 2.90 3.44
N PHE A 150 -3.27 1.61 3.79
CA PHE A 150 -4.43 0.84 4.25
C PHE A 150 -4.96 1.35 5.60
N LYS A 151 -4.08 1.74 6.53
CA LYS A 151 -4.50 2.36 7.79
C LYS A 151 -5.21 3.70 7.56
N PHE A 152 -4.73 4.55 6.64
CA PHE A 152 -5.41 5.78 6.23
C PHE A 152 -6.79 5.51 5.63
N SER A 153 -6.95 4.36 4.98
CA SER A 153 -8.23 3.92 4.41
C SER A 153 -9.13 3.17 5.42
N ASN A 154 -8.79 3.22 6.71
CA ASN A 154 -9.55 2.62 7.82
C ASN A 154 -9.64 1.09 7.75
N PHE A 155 -8.57 0.40 7.30
CA PHE A 155 -8.39 -1.04 7.55
C PHE A 155 -7.74 -1.26 8.91
N LYS A 156 -8.04 -2.40 9.55
CA LYS A 156 -7.31 -2.91 10.70
C LYS A 156 -6.15 -3.76 10.19
N VAL A 157 -4.97 -3.17 10.06
CA VAL A 157 -3.81 -3.82 9.47
C VAL A 157 -2.96 -4.47 10.55
N THR A 158 -2.67 -5.76 10.38
CA THR A 158 -1.64 -6.51 11.11
C THR A 158 -0.42 -6.66 10.21
N LYS A 159 0.74 -6.29 10.70
CA LYS A 159 2.03 -6.44 10.02
C LYS A 159 2.65 -7.77 10.40
N GLU A 160 2.87 -8.64 9.44
CA GLU A 160 3.39 -9.97 9.68
C GLU A 160 4.75 -10.17 9.01
N TYR A 161 5.63 -10.85 9.72
CA TYR A 161 6.90 -11.36 9.22
C TYR A 161 6.86 -12.88 9.28
N TYR A 162 6.94 -13.54 8.11
CA TYR A 162 7.03 -14.99 8.04
C TYR A 162 8.49 -15.43 8.23
N VAL A 163 8.71 -16.27 9.23
CA VAL A 163 10.04 -16.82 9.57
C VAL A 163 10.12 -18.23 9.03
N ASN A 164 10.83 -18.40 7.93
CA ASN A 164 11.15 -19.73 7.38
C ASN A 164 12.27 -20.37 8.21
N ASP A 165 11.90 -21.04 9.30
CA ASP A 165 12.82 -21.69 10.24
C ASP A 165 13.00 -23.19 9.98
N ARG A 166 12.68 -23.66 8.75
CA ARG A 166 12.77 -25.06 8.31
C ARG A 166 13.41 -25.20 6.92
N GLY A 167 13.61 -26.44 6.52
CA GLY A 167 14.07 -26.78 5.17
C GLY A 167 15.57 -26.66 4.97
N ASN A 168 16.01 -26.89 3.74
CA ASN A 168 17.39 -27.09 3.40
C ASN A 168 18.33 -25.92 3.78
N GLN A 169 17.85 -24.67 3.66
CA GLN A 169 18.68 -23.51 4.02
C GLN A 169 19.02 -23.47 5.52
N ILE A 170 18.10 -23.89 6.37
CA ILE A 170 18.34 -23.97 7.81
C ILE A 170 19.28 -25.14 8.14
N GLU A 171 19.17 -26.27 7.43
CA GLU A 171 20.12 -27.37 7.60
C GLU A 171 21.54 -26.95 7.17
N ILE A 172 21.68 -26.23 6.07
CA ILE A 172 22.97 -25.67 5.63
C ILE A 172 23.53 -24.68 6.68
N LEU A 173 22.67 -23.86 7.31
CA LEU A 173 23.07 -22.96 8.38
C LEU A 173 23.64 -23.74 9.57
N VAL A 174 22.94 -24.79 10.02
CA VAL A 174 23.42 -25.67 11.11
C VAL A 174 24.74 -26.31 10.75
N ASP A 175 24.86 -26.81 9.53
CA ASP A 175 26.11 -27.43 9.03
C ASP A 175 27.26 -26.44 8.97
N SER A 176 27.00 -25.19 8.55
CA SER A 176 28.00 -24.11 8.54
C SER A 176 28.52 -23.80 9.95
N ILE A 177 27.60 -23.79 10.93
CA ILE A 177 27.99 -23.56 12.33
C ILE A 177 28.79 -24.75 12.89
N LEU A 178 28.39 -25.99 12.57
CA LEU A 178 29.13 -27.19 12.96
C LEU A 178 30.53 -27.20 12.36
N TYR A 179 30.71 -26.75 11.13
CA TYR A 179 32.03 -26.57 10.51
C TYR A 179 32.90 -25.58 11.29
N GLU A 180 32.39 -24.40 11.63
CA GLU A 180 33.10 -23.40 12.42
C GLU A 180 33.48 -23.92 13.83
N LEU A 181 32.72 -24.85 14.37
CA LEU A 181 32.98 -25.50 15.66
C LEU A 181 33.92 -26.73 15.55
N GLY A 182 34.44 -27.03 14.34
CA GLY A 182 35.32 -28.18 14.09
C GLY A 182 34.63 -29.54 14.18
N GLN A 183 33.29 -29.58 14.05
CA GLN A 183 32.49 -30.80 14.17
C GLN A 183 32.04 -31.36 12.79
N LYS A 184 32.41 -30.70 11.71
CA LYS A 184 32.07 -31.10 10.36
C LYS A 184 33.16 -30.70 9.37
N GLU A 185 33.31 -31.45 8.29
CA GLU A 185 34.21 -31.09 7.17
C GLU A 185 33.62 -29.96 6.33
N TYR A 186 34.50 -29.23 5.65
CA TYR A 186 34.10 -28.10 4.79
C TYR A 186 33.24 -28.57 3.61
N ASN A 187 32.25 -27.73 3.28
CA ASN A 187 31.47 -27.84 2.04
C ASN A 187 31.32 -26.46 1.39
N GLU A 188 31.39 -26.39 0.07
CA GLU A 188 31.33 -25.16 -0.69
C GLU A 188 29.98 -24.38 -0.51
N ASN A 189 28.88 -25.12 -0.23
CA ASN A 189 27.54 -24.58 -0.03
C ASN A 189 27.33 -23.96 1.36
N PHE A 190 28.30 -24.03 2.26
CA PHE A 190 28.19 -23.47 3.60
C PHE A 190 28.12 -21.94 3.56
N TYR A 191 27.33 -21.38 4.43
CA TYR A 191 27.30 -19.94 4.66
C TYR A 191 28.65 -19.48 5.20
N LYS A 192 29.12 -18.32 4.69
CA LYS A 192 30.45 -17.78 4.99
C LYS A 192 30.33 -16.37 5.54
N GLY A 193 31.31 -15.95 6.31
CA GLY A 193 31.41 -14.60 6.83
C GLY A 193 31.46 -14.54 8.35
N ASP A 194 31.84 -13.38 8.88
CA ASP A 194 32.08 -13.19 10.30
C ASP A 194 30.87 -13.45 11.17
N TYR A 195 29.66 -13.25 10.62
CA TYR A 195 28.43 -13.53 11.34
C TYR A 195 28.26 -15.01 11.69
N ILE A 196 28.73 -15.95 10.82
CA ILE A 196 28.67 -17.40 11.11
C ILE A 196 29.59 -17.74 12.28
N LYS A 197 30.81 -17.19 12.30
CA LYS A 197 31.75 -17.36 13.43
C LYS A 197 31.13 -16.85 14.73
N GLU A 198 30.51 -15.70 14.66
CA GLU A 198 29.83 -15.12 15.82
C GLU A 198 28.67 -16.00 16.31
N VAL A 199 27.84 -16.52 15.39
CA VAL A 199 26.76 -17.46 15.74
C VAL A 199 27.33 -18.74 16.35
N ALA A 200 28.43 -19.27 15.80
CA ALA A 200 29.11 -20.46 16.34
C ALA A 200 29.59 -20.23 17.80
N GLU A 201 30.19 -19.07 18.09
CA GLU A 201 30.59 -18.72 19.44
C GLU A 201 29.39 -18.59 20.40
N VAL A 202 28.25 -18.07 19.93
CA VAL A 202 27.02 -18.01 20.72
C VAL A 202 26.49 -19.42 21.00
N VAL A 203 26.49 -20.30 20.01
CA VAL A 203 26.07 -21.71 20.15
C VAL A 203 26.97 -22.40 21.18
N LYS A 204 28.28 -22.26 21.07
CA LYS A 204 29.26 -22.83 22.00
C LYS A 204 29.03 -22.39 23.46
N LYS A 205 28.62 -21.16 23.68
CA LYS A 205 28.32 -20.64 25.03
C LYS A 205 27.03 -21.16 25.62
N HIS A 206 26.03 -21.49 24.77
CA HIS A 206 24.68 -21.83 25.20
C HIS A 206 24.34 -23.33 25.05
N SER A 207 25.23 -24.10 24.44
CA SER A 207 25.04 -25.54 24.28
C SER A 207 26.33 -26.30 24.54
N THR A 208 26.28 -27.26 25.43
CA THR A 208 27.37 -28.21 25.69
C THR A 208 27.32 -29.43 24.78
N THR A 209 26.25 -29.57 24.00
CA THR A 209 26.03 -30.66 23.07
C THR A 209 25.85 -30.11 21.66
N PHE A 210 26.38 -30.84 20.66
CA PHE A 210 26.22 -30.48 19.24
C PHE A 210 24.90 -31.02 18.65
N ASP A 211 23.82 -30.99 19.46
CA ASP A 211 22.48 -31.36 19.02
C ASP A 211 21.97 -30.36 17.97
N ARG A 212 21.62 -30.86 16.80
CA ARG A 212 21.21 -30.04 15.64
C ARG A 212 20.01 -29.15 15.92
N GLU A 213 19.00 -29.68 16.62
CA GLU A 213 17.79 -28.92 16.94
C GLU A 213 18.05 -27.80 17.94
N LYS A 214 18.96 -28.01 18.89
CA LYS A 214 19.41 -26.94 19.80
C LYS A 214 20.20 -25.87 19.06
N ILE A 215 21.16 -26.27 18.22
CA ILE A 215 21.96 -25.35 17.40
C ILE A 215 21.04 -24.48 16.53
N LYS A 216 20.10 -25.14 15.82
CA LYS A 216 19.08 -24.47 14.99
C LYS A 216 18.32 -23.39 15.77
N LYS A 217 17.75 -23.77 16.91
CA LYS A 217 16.97 -22.83 17.74
C LYS A 217 17.79 -21.62 18.20
N ILE A 218 19.03 -21.85 18.64
CA ILE A 218 19.93 -20.79 19.09
C ILE A 218 20.30 -19.88 17.90
N ALA A 219 20.72 -20.46 16.78
CA ALA A 219 21.15 -19.75 15.59
C ALA A 219 20.04 -18.92 14.98
N VAL A 220 18.86 -19.51 14.73
CA VAL A 220 17.70 -18.82 14.16
C VAL A 220 17.30 -17.67 15.06
N LYS A 221 17.20 -17.89 16.38
CA LYS A 221 16.85 -16.83 17.31
C LYS A 221 17.87 -15.69 17.31
N TYR A 222 19.16 -16.02 17.33
CA TYR A 222 20.23 -15.02 17.37
C TYR A 222 20.25 -14.18 16.08
N ILE A 223 20.19 -14.84 14.91
CA ILE A 223 20.17 -14.16 13.60
C ILE A 223 18.91 -13.28 13.50
N LEU A 224 17.75 -13.80 13.87
CA LEU A 224 16.50 -13.06 13.84
C LEU A 224 16.59 -11.79 14.71
N ASP A 225 17.08 -11.91 15.94
CA ASP A 225 17.11 -10.79 16.87
C ASP A 225 18.20 -9.78 16.51
N LYS A 226 19.42 -10.22 16.14
CA LYS A 226 20.55 -9.31 15.90
C LYS A 226 20.61 -8.79 14.46
N TYR A 227 20.41 -9.66 13.47
CA TYR A 227 20.68 -9.36 12.06
C TYR A 227 19.42 -9.04 11.25
N ILE A 228 18.23 -9.25 11.83
CA ILE A 228 16.95 -8.97 11.18
C ILE A 228 16.16 -7.91 11.96
N LYS A 229 15.71 -8.21 13.18
CA LYS A 229 14.84 -7.29 13.94
C LYS A 229 15.51 -5.96 14.27
N LYS A 230 16.76 -5.98 14.78
CA LYS A 230 17.48 -4.73 15.13
C LYS A 230 17.71 -3.81 13.93
N PRO A 231 18.21 -4.30 12.75
CA PRO A 231 18.30 -3.48 11.56
C PRO A 231 16.96 -2.92 11.09
N LEU A 232 15.91 -3.74 11.07
CA LEU A 232 14.56 -3.29 10.69
C LEU A 232 14.03 -2.20 11.64
N GLN A 233 14.25 -2.36 12.96
CA GLN A 233 13.87 -1.34 13.94
C GLN A 233 14.62 -0.03 13.72
N LYS A 234 15.94 -0.08 13.45
CA LYS A 234 16.73 1.11 13.09
C LYS A 234 16.25 1.76 11.81
N PHE A 235 15.76 0.96 10.87
CA PHE A 235 15.17 1.41 9.62
C PHE A 235 13.75 1.98 9.78
N GLY A 236 13.16 1.87 10.98
CA GLY A 236 11.81 2.35 11.30
C GLY A 236 10.69 1.35 10.99
N THR A 237 11.04 0.13 10.60
CA THR A 237 10.07 -0.95 10.30
C THR A 237 9.91 -1.86 11.51
N GLN A 238 8.66 -2.06 11.94
CA GLN A 238 8.30 -2.96 13.05
C GLN A 238 7.13 -3.85 12.63
N PHE A 239 7.11 -5.08 13.15
CA PHE A 239 6.07 -6.07 12.89
C PHE A 239 5.24 -6.33 14.15
N ASP A 240 3.96 -6.60 13.96
CA ASP A 240 3.03 -6.94 15.02
C ASP A 240 3.13 -8.45 15.35
N ASN A 241 3.51 -9.28 14.35
CA ASN A 241 3.63 -10.73 14.48
C ASN A 241 4.85 -11.26 13.72
N PHE A 242 5.55 -12.23 14.31
CA PHE A 242 6.54 -13.08 13.67
C PHE A 242 5.99 -14.51 13.65
N TYR A 243 5.55 -14.96 12.48
CA TYR A 243 4.95 -16.27 12.31
C TYR A 243 6.00 -17.28 11.85
N PHE A 244 6.24 -18.30 12.64
CA PHE A 244 7.26 -19.31 12.34
C PHE A 244 6.65 -20.44 11.52
N GLU A 245 7.35 -20.91 10.49
CA GLU A 245 6.92 -22.03 9.66
C GLU A 245 6.69 -23.30 10.50
N THR A 246 7.54 -23.54 11.50
CA THR A 246 7.36 -24.67 12.45
C THR A 246 6.01 -24.66 13.14
N ASP A 247 5.33 -23.51 13.29
CA ASP A 247 4.02 -23.43 13.94
C ASP A 247 2.89 -24.01 13.07
N LEU A 248 3.08 -24.07 11.74
CA LEU A 248 2.13 -24.73 10.82
C LEU A 248 2.03 -26.25 11.05
N TYR A 249 3.06 -26.85 11.64
CA TYR A 249 3.15 -28.31 11.84
C TYR A 249 2.88 -28.75 13.29
N LYS A 250 2.58 -27.80 14.15
CA LYS A 250 2.10 -28.11 15.50
C LYS A 250 0.60 -28.43 15.41
N LYS A 251 0.27 -29.71 15.52
CA LYS A 251 -1.13 -30.18 15.65
C LYS A 251 -1.61 -30.01 17.07
#